data_f7c277858092cbaec59011f7d62e53f2
#
_entry.id   f7c277858092cbaec59011f7d62e53f2
#
_cell.length_a   1.000
_cell.length_b   1.000
_cell.length_c   1.000
_cell.angle_alpha   90.00
_cell.angle_beta   90.00
_cell.angle_gamma   90.00
#
_symmetry.space_group_name_H-M   'P 1'
#
loop_
_entity.id
_entity.type
_entity.pdbx_description
1 polymer ?
#
loop_
_entity_poly.entity_id
_entity_poly.type
_entity_poly.pdbx_seq_one_letter_code
_entity_poly.pdbx_strand_id
1 'polypeptide(L)'
;MHFYKILLVSLLLISCKYKVEEPVKTEIKKITKKIPKQSNKEFLLNDDNAIPFFFEYGKKNKENKVRIITSYGNIDIELFINTPYHRANFIYLTKNKYFEGEYFHRVVKDFIIQGGNSDNTSTSKKRRKIGRYLL
;
A
#
# COMPACT_ATOMS: atom_id res chain seq x y z
N MET A 1 -28.68 -11.98 -72.68
CA MET A 1 -27.21 -12.20 -72.65
C MET A 1 -26.63 -11.06 -71.81
N HIS A 2 -26.38 -11.28 -70.49
CA HIS A 2 -25.81 -10.27 -69.61
C HIS A 2 -24.55 -10.85 -69.01
N PHE A 3 -23.42 -10.25 -69.40
CA PHE A 3 -22.09 -10.57 -68.86
C PHE A 3 -21.94 -9.90 -67.47
N TYR A 4 -21.88 -10.71 -66.39
CA TYR A 4 -21.48 -10.24 -65.10
C TYR A 4 -19.96 -10.18 -65.04
N LYS A 5 -19.43 -8.97 -64.96
CA LYS A 5 -18.01 -8.74 -64.63
C LYS A 5 -17.81 -9.00 -63.13
N ILE A 6 -17.14 -10.07 -62.77
CA ILE A 6 -16.69 -10.34 -61.42
C ILE A 6 -15.49 -9.45 -61.17
N LEU A 7 -15.68 -8.44 -60.31
CA LEU A 7 -14.62 -7.58 -59.84
C LEU A 7 -13.96 -8.28 -58.59
N LEU A 8 -12.79 -8.84 -58.85
CA LEU A 8 -11.96 -9.48 -57.82
C LEU A 8 -11.29 -8.43 -56.97
N VAL A 9 -11.89 -8.08 -55.79
CA VAL A 9 -11.27 -7.21 -54.82
C VAL A 9 -10.25 -7.99 -54.02
N SER A 10 -8.97 -7.77 -54.35
CA SER A 10 -7.82 -8.31 -53.61
C SER A 10 -7.73 -7.60 -52.27
N LEU A 11 -8.14 -8.27 -51.20
CA LEU A 11 -7.97 -7.79 -49.82
C LEU A 11 -6.52 -8.02 -49.34
N LEU A 12 -5.69 -7.00 -49.44
CA LEU A 12 -4.34 -7.01 -48.86
C LEU A 12 -4.47 -6.96 -47.36
N LEU A 13 -4.32 -8.11 -46.72
CA LEU A 13 -4.15 -8.24 -45.27
C LEU A 13 -2.75 -7.73 -44.91
N ILE A 14 -2.66 -6.47 -44.50
CA ILE A 14 -1.49 -5.93 -43.83
C ILE A 14 -1.45 -6.51 -42.42
N SER A 15 -0.72 -7.60 -42.26
CA SER A 15 -0.40 -8.18 -40.96
C SER A 15 0.57 -7.25 -40.24
N CYS A 16 0.06 -6.34 -39.42
CA CYS A 16 0.87 -5.66 -38.41
C CYS A 16 1.36 -6.70 -37.41
N LYS A 17 2.62 -7.11 -37.55
CA LYS A 17 3.33 -7.85 -36.50
C LYS A 17 3.45 -6.95 -35.26
N TYR A 18 2.54 -7.11 -34.32
CA TYR A 18 2.66 -6.54 -33.00
C TYR A 18 3.82 -7.26 -32.30
N LYS A 19 4.92 -6.55 -32.15
CA LYS A 19 6.07 -7.02 -31.38
C LYS A 19 5.69 -6.89 -29.91
N VAL A 20 5.28 -7.99 -29.31
CA VAL A 20 5.11 -8.07 -27.86
C VAL A 20 6.51 -7.94 -27.26
N GLU A 21 6.82 -6.77 -26.73
CA GLU A 21 8.01 -6.59 -25.90
C GLU A 21 7.80 -7.41 -24.63
N GLU A 22 8.70 -8.35 -24.37
CA GLU A 22 8.70 -9.14 -23.15
C GLU A 22 8.80 -8.22 -21.94
N PRO A 23 8.03 -8.48 -20.85
CA PRO A 23 8.13 -7.68 -19.64
C PRO A 23 9.54 -7.76 -19.07
N VAL A 24 10.11 -6.61 -18.86
CA VAL A 24 11.43 -6.37 -18.26
C VAL A 24 11.56 -7.16 -16.94
N LYS A 25 12.09 -8.38 -17.04
CA LYS A 25 12.44 -9.24 -15.90
C LYS A 25 13.73 -8.83 -15.20
N THR A 26 14.42 -7.82 -15.71
CA THR A 26 15.84 -7.60 -15.35
C THR A 26 16.06 -6.61 -14.20
N GLU A 27 15.08 -5.77 -13.85
CA GLU A 27 15.29 -4.78 -12.79
C GLU A 27 14.91 -5.23 -11.38
N ILE A 28 14.06 -6.24 -11.24
CA ILE A 28 13.63 -6.72 -9.91
C ILE A 28 14.77 -7.40 -9.14
N LYS A 29 15.81 -7.89 -9.83
CA LYS A 29 16.95 -8.58 -9.18
C LYS A 29 17.94 -7.65 -8.46
N LYS A 30 17.92 -6.35 -8.73
CA LYS A 30 18.84 -5.39 -8.09
C LYS A 30 18.33 -4.76 -6.79
N ILE A 31 17.02 -4.78 -6.58
CA ILE A 31 16.41 -4.14 -5.39
C ILE A 31 16.43 -5.08 -4.16
N THR A 32 16.49 -6.39 -4.37
CA THR A 32 16.46 -7.37 -3.27
C THR A 32 17.75 -7.51 -2.48
N LYS A 33 18.81 -6.76 -2.80
CA LYS A 33 20.16 -7.03 -2.25
C LYS A 33 20.63 -6.08 -1.15
N LYS A 34 19.76 -5.22 -0.60
CA LYS A 34 20.14 -4.36 0.54
C LYS A 34 19.02 -4.26 1.58
N ILE A 35 18.72 -5.38 2.24
CA ILE A 35 18.21 -5.28 3.61
C ILE A 35 19.48 -5.19 4.47
N PRO A 36 19.76 -4.05 5.11
CA PRO A 36 20.92 -3.95 6.01
C PRO A 36 20.70 -4.92 7.18
N LYS A 37 21.64 -5.85 7.41
CA LYS A 37 21.73 -6.56 8.68
C LYS A 37 21.75 -5.52 9.80
N GLN A 38 20.86 -5.67 10.77
CA GLN A 38 20.75 -4.83 11.96
C GLN A 38 22.11 -4.57 12.60
N SER A 39 22.64 -3.37 12.39
CA SER A 39 23.50 -2.75 13.39
C SER A 39 22.55 -2.21 14.48
N ASN A 40 22.98 -2.14 15.73
CA ASN A 40 22.22 -1.64 16.90
C ASN A 40 21.80 -0.15 16.79
N LYS A 41 21.66 0.39 15.61
CA LYS A 41 20.97 1.65 15.33
C LYS A 41 19.49 1.33 15.22
N GLU A 42 18.71 1.92 16.09
CA GLU A 42 17.24 1.87 16.06
C GLU A 42 16.77 2.06 14.63
N PHE A 43 16.12 1.03 14.05
CA PHE A 43 15.68 1.08 12.63
C PHE A 43 14.51 2.04 12.53
N LEU A 44 14.74 3.17 11.87
CA LEU A 44 13.72 4.18 11.64
C LEU A 44 13.23 4.13 10.20
N LEU A 45 11.91 4.16 10.03
CA LEU A 45 11.28 4.28 8.73
C LEU A 45 11.44 5.71 8.18
N ASN A 46 11.69 5.81 6.87
CA ASN A 46 11.76 7.04 6.11
C ASN A 46 11.23 6.81 4.68
N ASP A 47 11.21 7.82 3.85
CA ASP A 47 10.66 7.73 2.49
C ASP A 47 11.39 6.72 1.61
N ASP A 48 12.70 6.51 1.83
CA ASP A 48 13.51 5.59 1.01
C ASP A 48 13.27 4.11 1.37
N ASN A 49 12.96 3.82 2.64
CA ASN A 49 12.89 2.45 3.13
C ASN A 49 11.46 1.97 3.45
N ALA A 50 10.47 2.87 3.51
CA ALA A 50 9.11 2.51 3.91
C ALA A 50 8.44 1.54 2.93
N ILE A 51 8.52 1.81 1.62
CA ILE A 51 7.90 0.95 0.60
C ILE A 51 8.48 -0.48 0.63
N PRO A 52 9.82 -0.70 0.52
CA PRO A 52 10.37 -2.04 0.60
C PRO A 52 10.11 -2.71 1.96
N PHE A 53 10.11 -1.96 3.05
CA PHE A 53 9.77 -2.50 4.37
C PHE A 53 8.33 -3.01 4.41
N PHE A 54 7.34 -2.20 4.01
CA PHE A 54 5.93 -2.61 4.07
C PHE A 54 5.58 -3.69 3.05
N PHE A 55 6.29 -3.78 1.94
CA PHE A 55 6.16 -4.90 1.02
C PHE A 55 6.49 -6.24 1.71
N GLU A 56 7.64 -6.33 2.36
CA GLU A 56 8.05 -7.55 3.05
C GLU A 56 7.22 -7.79 4.34
N TYR A 57 6.89 -6.73 5.06
CA TYR A 57 6.06 -6.81 6.26
C TYR A 57 4.65 -7.33 5.94
N GLY A 58 4.04 -6.82 4.89
CA GLY A 58 2.70 -7.23 4.44
C GLY A 58 2.60 -8.68 3.95
N LYS A 59 3.70 -9.25 3.45
CA LYS A 59 3.76 -10.69 3.12
C LYS A 59 3.67 -11.57 4.36
N LYS A 60 4.26 -11.13 5.46
CA LYS A 60 4.31 -11.88 6.73
C LYS A 60 3.08 -11.62 7.61
N ASN A 61 2.45 -10.45 7.46
CA ASN A 61 1.32 -10.00 8.26
C ASN A 61 0.09 -9.86 7.37
N LYS A 62 -0.73 -10.90 7.36
CA LYS A 62 -1.90 -11.03 6.46
C LYS A 62 -3.21 -10.50 7.06
N GLU A 63 -3.17 -10.05 8.31
CA GLU A 63 -4.34 -9.54 9.01
C GLU A 63 -4.99 -8.39 8.22
N ASN A 64 -6.31 -8.43 8.15
CA ASN A 64 -7.14 -7.40 7.52
C ASN A 64 -8.28 -6.92 8.42
N LYS A 65 -8.38 -7.44 9.65
CA LYS A 65 -9.39 -7.01 10.61
C LYS A 65 -8.74 -6.39 11.83
N VAL A 66 -9.26 -5.24 12.25
CA VAL A 66 -8.78 -4.50 13.42
C VAL A 66 -9.98 -4.07 14.24
N ARG A 67 -9.86 -4.17 15.57
CA ARG A 67 -10.85 -3.67 16.51
C ARG A 67 -10.34 -2.42 17.21
N ILE A 68 -11.08 -1.34 17.12
CA ILE A 68 -10.87 -0.12 17.89
C ILE A 68 -11.73 -0.24 19.15
N ILE A 69 -11.10 -0.22 20.32
CA ILE A 69 -11.78 -0.32 21.60
C ILE A 69 -11.90 1.09 22.19
N THR A 70 -13.11 1.54 22.47
CA THR A 70 -13.37 2.84 23.08
C THR A 70 -14.23 2.71 24.33
N SER A 71 -14.31 3.77 25.14
CA SER A 71 -15.22 3.82 26.30
C SER A 71 -16.71 3.77 25.91
N TYR A 72 -17.03 4.00 24.63
CA TYR A 72 -18.41 3.98 24.10
C TYR A 72 -18.75 2.69 23.37
N GLY A 73 -17.81 1.75 23.27
CA GLY A 73 -17.97 0.48 22.58
C GLY A 73 -16.86 0.19 21.59
N ASN A 74 -17.00 -0.93 20.88
CA ASN A 74 -16.01 -1.41 19.94
C ASN A 74 -16.43 -1.11 18.50
N ILE A 75 -15.45 -0.79 17.67
CA ILE A 75 -15.62 -0.58 16.23
C ILE A 75 -14.72 -1.60 15.51
N ASP A 76 -15.33 -2.51 14.77
CA ASP A 76 -14.61 -3.47 13.94
C ASP A 76 -14.47 -2.89 12.54
N ILE A 77 -13.24 -2.84 12.04
CA ILE A 77 -12.91 -2.37 10.70
C ILE A 77 -12.25 -3.48 9.89
N GLU A 78 -12.56 -3.53 8.61
CA GLU A 78 -11.90 -4.41 7.66
C GLU A 78 -11.05 -3.57 6.71
N LEU A 79 -9.76 -3.94 6.60
CA LEU A 79 -8.80 -3.26 5.76
C LEU A 79 -8.81 -3.87 4.36
N PHE A 80 -8.80 -3.05 3.34
CA PHE A 80 -8.80 -3.49 1.95
C PHE A 80 -7.53 -4.27 1.59
N ILE A 81 -7.71 -5.41 0.91
CA ILE A 81 -6.60 -6.27 0.47
C ILE A 81 -5.88 -5.64 -0.73
N ASN A 82 -6.60 -4.90 -1.57
CA ASN A 82 -6.07 -4.24 -2.77
C ASN A 82 -5.24 -2.98 -2.47
N THR A 83 -5.12 -2.58 -1.20
CA THR A 83 -4.22 -1.52 -0.75
C THR A 83 -3.13 -2.08 0.17
N PRO A 84 -2.23 -2.94 -0.33
CA PRO A 84 -1.37 -3.78 0.51
C PRO A 84 -0.40 -2.99 1.39
N TYR A 85 0.14 -1.87 0.90
CA TYR A 85 1.07 -1.03 1.68
C TYR A 85 0.35 -0.30 2.82
N HIS A 86 -0.81 0.30 2.53
CA HIS A 86 -1.61 0.98 3.56
C HIS A 86 -2.11 0.01 4.62
N ARG A 87 -2.56 -1.19 4.20
CA ARG A 87 -2.94 -2.26 5.13
C ARG A 87 -1.76 -2.67 6.00
N ALA A 88 -0.61 -2.95 5.41
CA ALA A 88 0.60 -3.35 6.12
C ALA A 88 1.05 -2.28 7.12
N ASN A 89 1.01 -1.01 6.73
CA ASN A 89 1.31 0.13 7.59
C ASN A 89 0.34 0.21 8.78
N PHE A 90 -0.96 0.10 8.53
CA PHE A 90 -1.94 0.17 9.61
C PHE A 90 -1.74 -0.96 10.63
N ILE A 91 -1.53 -2.20 10.16
CA ILE A 91 -1.23 -3.35 11.03
C ILE A 91 0.09 -3.16 11.79
N TYR A 92 1.12 -2.63 11.13
CA TYR A 92 2.41 -2.33 11.77
C TYR A 92 2.25 -1.31 12.91
N LEU A 93 1.56 -0.20 12.65
CA LEU A 93 1.30 0.84 13.64
C LEU A 93 0.47 0.29 14.82
N THR A 94 -0.55 -0.52 14.52
CA THR A 94 -1.39 -1.16 15.53
C THR A 94 -0.57 -2.10 16.43
N LYS A 95 0.26 -2.99 15.84
CA LYS A 95 1.12 -3.91 16.60
C LYS A 95 2.19 -3.18 17.42
N ASN A 96 2.62 -2.00 16.98
CA ASN A 96 3.53 -1.12 17.72
C ASN A 96 2.82 -0.18 18.70
N LYS A 97 1.52 -0.40 18.98
CA LYS A 97 0.74 0.36 19.95
C LYS A 97 0.70 1.87 19.66
N TYR A 98 0.83 2.24 18.35
CA TYR A 98 0.84 3.64 17.96
C TYR A 98 -0.47 4.34 18.33
N PHE A 99 -1.59 3.66 18.11
CA PHE A 99 -2.94 4.22 18.32
C PHE A 99 -3.44 4.09 19.77
N GLU A 100 -2.70 3.42 20.66
CA GLU A 100 -3.13 3.31 22.07
C GLU A 100 -3.13 4.67 22.76
N GLY A 101 -4.26 5.01 23.38
CA GLY A 101 -4.46 6.27 24.09
C GLY A 101 -4.65 7.49 23.18
N GLU A 102 -4.88 7.26 21.87
CA GLU A 102 -5.22 8.32 20.93
C GLU A 102 -6.71 8.69 21.02
N TYR A 103 -7.02 9.93 20.64
CA TYR A 103 -8.38 10.45 20.65
C TYR A 103 -8.94 10.62 19.23
N PHE A 104 -10.25 10.62 19.13
CA PHE A 104 -10.92 11.23 17.99
C PHE A 104 -10.92 12.75 18.19
N HIS A 105 -9.94 13.40 17.61
CA HIS A 105 -9.67 14.83 17.81
C HIS A 105 -10.55 15.76 16.96
N ARG A 106 -11.27 15.20 15.98
CA ARG A 106 -12.18 15.94 15.12
C ARG A 106 -13.40 15.11 14.79
N VAL A 107 -14.58 15.69 15.04
CA VAL A 107 -15.86 15.10 14.67
C VAL A 107 -16.66 16.20 13.95
N VAL A 108 -17.09 15.89 12.71
CA VAL A 108 -17.97 16.77 11.93
C VAL A 108 -19.17 15.93 11.55
N LYS A 109 -20.36 16.37 11.99
CA LYS A 109 -21.62 15.67 11.76
C LYS A 109 -21.81 15.40 10.26
N ASP A 110 -22.24 14.19 9.95
CA ASP A 110 -22.53 13.69 8.61
C ASP A 110 -21.32 13.73 7.63
N PHE A 111 -20.09 13.94 8.15
CA PHE A 111 -18.91 14.01 7.32
C PHE A 111 -17.74 13.12 7.79
N ILE A 112 -17.21 13.32 9.00
CA ILE A 112 -16.00 12.63 9.44
C ILE A 112 -15.89 12.50 10.96
N ILE A 113 -15.34 11.36 11.38
CA ILE A 113 -14.70 11.16 12.69
C ILE A 113 -13.23 10.89 12.42
N GLN A 114 -12.34 11.74 12.96
CA GLN A 114 -10.91 11.68 12.69
C GLN A 114 -10.12 11.41 13.96
N GLY A 115 -9.29 10.37 13.91
CA GLY A 115 -8.40 9.94 15.00
C GLY A 115 -6.97 9.69 14.56
N GLY A 116 -6.12 9.26 15.50
CA GLY A 116 -4.76 8.80 15.21
C GLY A 116 -3.69 9.90 15.12
N ASN A 117 -4.05 11.14 15.36
CA ASN A 117 -3.10 12.27 15.50
C ASN A 117 -3.61 13.18 16.61
N SER A 118 -3.40 12.77 17.83
CA SER A 118 -3.87 13.52 19.00
C SER A 118 -2.83 14.54 19.47
N ASP A 119 -3.29 15.50 20.27
CA ASP A 119 -2.44 16.45 20.99
C ASP A 119 -1.73 15.78 22.19
N ASN A 120 -1.84 14.46 22.31
CA ASN A 120 -1.17 13.70 23.35
C ASN A 120 0.35 13.75 23.14
N THR A 121 1.08 14.17 24.16
CA THR A 121 2.55 14.26 24.14
C THR A 121 3.22 12.91 23.84
N SER A 122 2.56 11.79 24.13
CA SER A 122 3.05 10.44 23.81
C SER A 122 3.13 10.18 22.30
N THR A 123 2.26 10.77 21.49
CA THR A 123 2.22 10.58 20.04
C THR A 123 3.51 11.00 19.36
N SER A 124 4.07 12.15 19.75
CA SER A 124 5.34 12.60 19.18
C SER A 124 6.52 11.71 19.58
N LYS A 125 6.49 11.07 20.76
CA LYS A 125 7.48 10.07 21.17
C LYS A 125 7.36 8.78 20.35
N LYS A 126 6.12 8.29 20.16
CA LYS A 126 5.83 7.12 19.32
C LYS A 126 6.31 7.35 17.88
N ARG A 127 6.00 8.52 17.30
CA ARG A 127 6.42 8.90 15.95
C ARG A 127 7.94 8.95 15.80
N ARG A 128 8.67 9.43 16.78
CA ARG A 128 10.15 9.42 16.74
C ARG A 128 10.74 8.02 16.74
N LYS A 129 10.10 7.06 17.40
CA LYS A 129 10.54 5.66 17.41
C LYS A 129 10.25 4.92 16.12
N ILE A 130 9.20 5.30 15.41
CA ILE A 130 8.80 4.65 14.15
C ILE A 130 9.50 5.29 12.94
N GLY A 131 9.61 6.62 12.94
CA GLY A 131 10.12 7.40 11.81
C GLY A 131 9.05 8.23 11.11
N ARG A 132 9.46 8.92 10.04
CA ARG A 132 8.58 9.72 9.17
C ARG A 132 8.72 9.23 7.74
N TYR A 133 7.62 8.97 7.09
CA TYR A 133 7.57 8.45 5.72
C TYR A 133 6.21 8.75 5.08
N LEU A 134 6.18 8.71 3.76
CA LEU A 134 4.99 8.73 2.91
C LEU A 134 4.74 7.35 2.30
N LEU A 135 3.45 7.05 2.05
CA LEU A 135 2.99 5.81 1.39
C LEU A 135 2.00 6.13 0.29
#